data_c2f272215b991b87916c803e32a68361
#
_entry.id   c2f272215b991b87916c803e32a68361
#
_cell.length_a   1.000
_cell.length_b   1.000
_cell.length_c   1.000
_cell.angle_alpha   90.00
_cell.angle_beta   90.00
_cell.angle_gamma   90.00
#
_symmetry.space_group_name_H-M   'P 1'
#
loop_
_entity.id
_entity.type
_entity.pdbx_description
1 polymer ?
#
loop_
_entity_poly.entity_id
_entity_poly.type
_entity_poly.pdbx_seq_one_letter_code
_entity_poly.pdbx_strand_id
1 'polypeptide(L)'
;MNKHHLYTPPWTVGERPDAPDSAPLYIVLSGNSGVGKSTLLRAISTYIYEITPQTIAIDEKSLHHPLLQNLFDKTTTYGFPLQLNFMIQRVLLVKSWLDKGVNVIMERSHIEDYIFANFMYKQGYISREQHQAYMSLWHELMDIIPNPDVIVYMNFPPEFSLKNLFNDELKGIRPREFPDEAIKQRWIHGWGEEYQSLIDNLPTHLQARVVEYNQQMTIEDITKLVINKIQNKQEPLCDSEPLFAP
;
A
#
# COMPACT_ATOMS: atom_id res chain seq x y z
N MET A 1 18.84 22.58 1.77
CA MET A 1 18.86 22.10 0.38
C MET A 1 18.30 20.68 0.35
N ASN A 2 17.03 20.50 0.00
CA ASN A 2 16.43 19.19 -0.17
C ASN A 2 17.07 18.52 -1.38
N LYS A 3 17.86 17.48 -1.16
CA LYS A 3 18.32 16.61 -2.24
C LYS A 3 17.10 15.84 -2.75
N HIS A 4 16.49 16.33 -3.80
CA HIS A 4 15.57 15.53 -4.60
C HIS A 4 16.42 14.41 -5.19
N HIS A 5 16.25 13.19 -4.71
CA HIS A 5 16.78 12.04 -5.40
C HIS A 5 15.94 11.88 -6.68
N LEU A 6 16.45 12.42 -7.79
CA LEU A 6 15.95 12.07 -9.11
C LEU A 6 16.17 10.58 -9.27
N TYR A 7 15.06 9.83 -9.22
CA TYR A 7 15.08 8.43 -9.59
C TYR A 7 15.33 8.34 -11.10
N THR A 8 16.56 8.07 -11.46
CA THR A 8 16.92 7.70 -12.83
C THR A 8 16.89 6.18 -12.86
N PRO A 9 15.98 5.55 -13.63
CA PRO A 9 16.00 4.10 -13.79
C PRO A 9 17.40 3.69 -14.27
N PRO A 10 18.01 2.67 -13.67
CA PRO A 10 19.38 2.28 -13.97
C PRO A 10 19.54 1.55 -15.33
N TRP A 11 18.69 1.85 -16.31
CA TRP A 11 18.84 1.24 -17.61
C TRP A 11 19.30 2.19 -18.68
N THR A 12 20.32 1.75 -19.32
CA THR A 12 20.46 1.95 -20.75
C THR A 12 19.57 0.94 -21.47
N VAL A 13 18.79 1.41 -22.44
CA VAL A 13 17.97 0.61 -23.33
C VAL A 13 18.87 -0.50 -23.90
N GLY A 14 18.67 -1.76 -23.52
CA GLY A 14 19.36 -2.89 -24.13
C GLY A 14 19.76 -4.06 -23.23
N GLU A 15 19.93 -3.87 -21.93
CA GLU A 15 20.32 -4.96 -21.04
C GLU A 15 19.19 -5.33 -20.10
N ARG A 16 18.45 -6.38 -20.43
CA ARG A 16 17.65 -7.09 -19.41
C ARG A 16 18.64 -7.97 -18.63
N PRO A 17 18.69 -7.87 -17.29
CA PRO A 17 19.32 -8.93 -16.52
C PRO A 17 18.62 -10.25 -16.86
N ASP A 18 19.39 -11.33 -16.91
CA ASP A 18 18.84 -12.68 -17.06
C ASP A 18 17.68 -12.86 -16.06
N ALA A 19 16.56 -13.38 -16.53
CA ALA A 19 15.41 -13.60 -15.67
C ALA A 19 15.85 -14.46 -14.47
N PRO A 20 15.55 -14.04 -13.22
CA PRO A 20 15.92 -14.82 -12.06
C PRO A 20 15.26 -16.20 -12.13
N ASP A 21 15.95 -17.23 -11.61
CA ASP A 21 15.46 -18.62 -11.56
C ASP A 21 14.14 -18.77 -10.77
N SER A 22 13.73 -17.73 -10.02
CA SER A 22 12.49 -17.67 -9.26
C SER A 22 11.77 -16.33 -9.50
N ALA A 23 10.44 -16.36 -9.48
CA ALA A 23 9.64 -15.13 -9.53
C ALA A 23 10.00 -14.20 -8.37
N PRO A 24 10.11 -12.87 -8.61
CA PRO A 24 10.42 -11.91 -7.54
C PRO A 24 9.31 -11.87 -6.50
N LEU A 25 9.70 -11.61 -5.25
CA LEU A 25 8.76 -11.46 -4.14
C LEU A 25 8.04 -10.11 -4.20
N TYR A 26 6.74 -10.13 -3.91
CA TYR A 26 5.95 -8.92 -3.73
C TYR A 26 5.29 -8.94 -2.34
N ILE A 27 5.74 -8.05 -1.45
CA ILE A 27 5.28 -7.93 -0.06
C ILE A 27 4.66 -6.56 0.13
N VAL A 28 3.47 -6.51 0.72
CA VAL A 28 2.77 -5.24 1.00
C VAL A 28 2.48 -5.07 2.48
N LEU A 29 2.61 -3.81 2.95
CA LEU A 29 2.23 -3.39 4.29
C LEU A 29 0.93 -2.60 4.18
N SER A 30 -0.16 -3.19 4.60
CA SER A 30 -1.52 -2.67 4.50
C SER A 30 -2.02 -2.18 5.87
N GLY A 31 -2.79 -1.11 5.89
CA GLY A 31 -3.36 -0.57 7.12
C GLY A 31 -3.49 0.95 7.12
N ASN A 32 -4.20 1.47 8.13
CA ASN A 32 -4.58 2.86 8.25
C ASN A 32 -3.39 3.84 8.28
N SER A 33 -3.66 5.13 8.15
CA SER A 33 -2.63 6.17 8.32
C SER A 33 -2.18 6.24 9.79
N GLY A 34 -0.88 6.43 10.04
CA GLY A 34 -0.35 6.56 11.40
C GLY A 34 -0.14 5.24 12.18
N VAL A 35 -0.41 4.06 11.59
CA VAL A 35 -0.19 2.77 12.26
C VAL A 35 1.27 2.32 12.34
N GLY A 36 2.20 3.04 11.68
CA GLY A 36 3.63 2.73 11.73
C GLY A 36 4.16 1.91 10.56
N LYS A 37 3.48 1.91 9.40
CA LYS A 37 3.91 1.19 8.18
C LYS A 37 5.37 1.48 7.81
N SER A 38 5.78 2.75 7.78
CA SER A 38 7.17 3.13 7.42
C SER A 38 8.21 2.60 8.41
N THR A 39 7.86 2.46 9.68
CA THR A 39 8.73 1.86 10.69
C THR A 39 8.89 0.36 10.45
N LEU A 40 7.79 -0.33 10.18
CA LEU A 40 7.81 -1.75 9.86
C LEU A 40 8.49 -2.03 8.51
N LEU A 41 8.27 -1.18 7.50
CA LEU A 41 8.92 -1.28 6.19
C LEU A 41 10.44 -1.31 6.35
N ARG A 42 11.00 -0.38 7.15
CA ARG A 42 12.46 -0.33 7.42
C ARG A 42 12.96 -1.58 8.12
N ALA A 43 12.22 -2.08 9.10
CA ALA A 43 12.60 -3.26 9.84
C ALA A 43 12.60 -4.51 8.95
N ILE A 44 11.50 -4.78 8.24
CA ILE A 44 11.39 -5.96 7.36
C ILE A 44 12.39 -5.88 6.22
N SER A 45 12.56 -4.73 5.58
CA SER A 45 13.48 -4.58 4.46
C SER A 45 14.93 -4.88 4.86
N THR A 46 15.37 -4.50 6.06
CA THR A 46 16.71 -4.82 6.55
C THR A 46 16.97 -6.34 6.54
N TYR A 47 16.04 -7.13 7.05
CA TYR A 47 16.16 -8.59 7.05
C TYR A 47 16.12 -9.19 5.64
N ILE A 48 15.24 -8.68 4.79
CA ILE A 48 15.09 -9.23 3.43
C ILE A 48 16.31 -8.91 2.56
N TYR A 49 16.93 -7.73 2.72
CA TYR A 49 18.17 -7.38 2.05
C TYR A 49 19.34 -8.33 2.39
N GLU A 50 19.38 -8.86 3.62
CA GLU A 50 20.40 -9.84 4.02
C GLU A 50 20.21 -11.18 3.31
N ILE A 51 18.95 -11.56 3.01
CA ILE A 51 18.61 -12.83 2.35
C ILE A 51 18.69 -12.70 0.83
N THR A 52 18.17 -11.59 0.30
CA THR A 52 18.10 -11.30 -1.13
C THR A 52 18.36 -9.82 -1.41
N PRO A 53 19.59 -9.48 -1.84
CA PRO A 53 19.99 -8.08 -2.11
C PRO A 53 19.21 -7.42 -3.24
N GLN A 54 18.63 -8.21 -4.17
CA GLN A 54 17.78 -7.69 -5.25
C GLN A 54 16.38 -7.34 -4.74
N THR A 55 16.31 -6.40 -3.80
CA THR A 55 15.07 -5.97 -3.17
C THR A 55 14.98 -4.46 -3.15
N ILE A 56 13.81 -3.90 -3.38
CA ILE A 56 13.51 -2.49 -3.19
C ILE A 56 12.43 -2.32 -2.12
N ALA A 57 12.63 -1.36 -1.22
CA ALA A 57 11.62 -0.92 -0.27
C ALA A 57 11.01 0.42 -0.72
N ILE A 58 9.69 0.48 -0.85
CA ILE A 58 8.97 1.64 -1.37
C ILE A 58 8.03 2.17 -0.29
N ASP A 59 8.29 3.37 0.21
CA ASP A 59 7.36 4.07 1.09
C ASP A 59 6.26 4.79 0.28
N GLU A 60 5.12 5.05 0.92
CA GLU A 60 4.00 5.73 0.27
C GLU A 60 4.36 7.16 -0.20
N LYS A 61 5.29 7.82 0.49
CA LYS A 61 5.73 9.18 0.15
C LYS A 61 6.36 9.26 -1.23
N SER A 62 6.90 8.15 -1.73
CA SER A 62 7.47 8.07 -3.09
C SER A 62 6.44 8.30 -4.19
N LEU A 63 5.14 8.15 -3.87
CA LEU A 63 4.01 8.32 -4.78
C LEU A 63 3.25 9.64 -4.55
N HIS A 64 3.67 10.46 -3.59
CA HIS A 64 2.95 11.68 -3.23
C HIS A 64 3.05 12.74 -4.34
N HIS A 65 1.89 13.13 -4.86
CA HIS A 65 1.78 14.26 -5.76
C HIS A 65 1.84 15.59 -4.98
N PRO A 66 2.46 16.67 -5.49
CA PRO A 66 2.49 17.96 -4.80
C PRO A 66 1.12 18.52 -4.40
N LEU A 67 0.06 18.20 -5.15
CA LEU A 67 -1.31 18.62 -4.83
C LEU A 67 -1.95 17.84 -3.67
N LEU A 68 -1.30 16.80 -3.16
CA LEU A 68 -1.84 16.02 -2.04
C LEU A 68 -2.12 16.88 -0.80
N GLN A 69 -1.31 17.92 -0.56
CA GLN A 69 -1.52 18.87 0.51
C GLN A 69 -2.88 19.59 0.46
N ASN A 70 -3.50 19.68 -0.73
CA ASN A 70 -4.79 20.34 -0.94
C ASN A 70 -5.97 19.36 -0.85
N LEU A 71 -5.71 18.05 -0.69
CA LEU A 71 -6.75 17.02 -0.74
C LEU A 71 -7.84 17.26 0.30
N PHE A 72 -7.43 17.50 1.55
CA PHE A 72 -8.39 17.61 2.67
C PHE A 72 -9.13 18.95 2.72
N ASP A 73 -8.55 20.01 2.14
CA ASP A 73 -9.19 21.33 2.04
C ASP A 73 -10.16 21.40 0.85
N LYS A 74 -9.87 20.69 -0.23
CA LYS A 74 -10.63 20.72 -1.49
C LYS A 74 -10.87 19.32 -2.03
N THR A 75 -11.42 18.45 -1.18
CA THR A 75 -11.60 17.01 -1.48
C THR A 75 -12.43 16.78 -2.74
N THR A 76 -13.49 17.55 -2.96
CA THR A 76 -14.34 17.43 -4.16
C THR A 76 -13.61 17.78 -5.46
N THR A 77 -12.56 18.61 -5.39
CA THR A 77 -11.75 18.99 -6.56
C THR A 77 -10.63 18.00 -6.82
N TYR A 78 -9.91 17.61 -5.76
CA TYR A 78 -8.67 16.84 -5.90
C TYR A 78 -8.82 15.36 -5.56
N GLY A 79 -9.91 14.95 -4.90
CA GLY A 79 -10.09 13.57 -4.45
C GLY A 79 -9.98 12.57 -5.59
N PHE A 80 -10.84 12.68 -6.60
CA PHE A 80 -10.84 11.75 -7.73
C PHE A 80 -9.52 11.74 -8.52
N PRO A 81 -8.97 12.87 -9.00
CA PRO A 81 -7.74 12.85 -9.78
C PRO A 81 -6.52 12.36 -8.98
N LEU A 82 -6.45 12.64 -7.67
CA LEU A 82 -5.35 12.12 -6.84
C LEU A 82 -5.44 10.62 -6.61
N GLN A 83 -6.65 10.06 -6.42
CA GLN A 83 -6.80 8.62 -6.30
C GLN A 83 -6.44 7.90 -7.60
N LEU A 84 -6.82 8.43 -8.77
CA LEU A 84 -6.37 7.92 -10.07
C LEU A 84 -4.84 7.95 -10.20
N ASN A 85 -4.23 9.07 -9.79
CA ASN A 85 -2.78 9.21 -9.82
C ASN A 85 -2.07 8.16 -8.97
N PHE A 86 -2.53 7.94 -7.72
CA PHE A 86 -1.96 6.92 -6.83
C PHE A 86 -2.05 5.53 -7.47
N MET A 87 -3.23 5.14 -7.92
CA MET A 87 -3.47 3.83 -8.52
C MET A 87 -2.55 3.58 -9.73
N ILE A 88 -2.51 4.50 -10.68
CA ILE A 88 -1.72 4.35 -11.92
C ILE A 88 -0.23 4.32 -11.60
N GLN A 89 0.27 5.26 -10.79
CA GLN A 89 1.69 5.29 -10.42
C GLN A 89 2.12 4.04 -9.68
N ARG A 90 1.30 3.55 -8.76
CA ARG A 90 1.58 2.34 -7.97
C ARG A 90 1.72 1.12 -8.86
N VAL A 91 0.73 0.89 -9.75
CA VAL A 91 0.76 -0.23 -10.67
C VAL A 91 2.00 -0.20 -11.56
N LEU A 92 2.29 0.95 -12.18
CA LEU A 92 3.45 1.09 -13.07
C LEU A 92 4.78 0.92 -12.33
N LEU A 93 4.88 1.45 -11.11
CA LEU A 93 6.09 1.33 -10.29
C LEU A 93 6.34 -0.12 -9.89
N VAL A 94 5.33 -0.81 -9.35
CA VAL A 94 5.44 -2.22 -8.96
C VAL A 94 5.78 -3.09 -10.16
N LYS A 95 5.01 -2.97 -11.25
CA LYS A 95 5.26 -3.70 -12.51
C LYS A 95 6.68 -3.51 -12.99
N SER A 96 7.17 -2.27 -13.01
CA SER A 96 8.51 -1.95 -13.51
C SER A 96 9.63 -2.65 -12.73
N TRP A 97 9.47 -2.90 -11.44
CA TRP A 97 10.46 -3.59 -10.62
C TRP A 97 10.32 -5.10 -10.69
N LEU A 98 9.09 -5.62 -10.62
CA LEU A 98 8.86 -7.07 -10.70
C LEU A 98 9.29 -7.64 -12.06
N ASP A 99 9.03 -6.94 -13.16
CA ASP A 99 9.47 -7.36 -14.51
C ASP A 99 11.00 -7.42 -14.65
N LYS A 100 11.72 -6.82 -13.73
CA LYS A 100 13.17 -6.81 -13.66
C LYS A 100 13.74 -7.88 -12.73
N GLY A 101 12.87 -8.68 -12.16
CA GLY A 101 13.26 -9.69 -11.18
C GLY A 101 13.66 -9.09 -9.81
N VAL A 102 13.26 -7.85 -9.53
CA VAL A 102 13.54 -7.20 -8.25
C VAL A 102 12.39 -7.42 -7.29
N ASN A 103 12.68 -7.92 -6.10
CA ASN A 103 11.70 -8.05 -5.03
C ASN A 103 11.19 -6.68 -4.59
N VAL A 104 9.90 -6.57 -4.33
CA VAL A 104 9.25 -5.33 -3.91
C VAL A 104 8.64 -5.50 -2.53
N ILE A 105 9.02 -4.61 -1.60
CA ILE A 105 8.35 -4.44 -0.32
C ILE A 105 7.79 -3.02 -0.30
N MET A 106 6.48 -2.84 -0.12
CA MET A 106 5.93 -1.49 -0.20
C MET A 106 4.83 -1.22 0.82
N GLU A 107 4.69 0.07 1.13
CA GLU A 107 3.54 0.57 1.87
C GLU A 107 2.36 0.70 0.93
N ARG A 108 1.23 0.10 1.31
CA ARG A 108 0.00 -0.02 0.55
C ARG A 108 0.17 -0.84 -0.73
N SER A 109 -0.93 -1.22 -1.33
CA SER A 109 -0.95 -2.01 -2.56
C SER A 109 -2.02 -1.50 -3.52
N HIS A 110 -1.91 -1.95 -4.76
CA HIS A 110 -2.93 -1.77 -5.77
C HIS A 110 -4.29 -2.39 -5.36
N ILE A 111 -4.26 -3.46 -4.54
CA ILE A 111 -5.47 -4.14 -4.06
C ILE A 111 -6.30 -3.22 -3.16
N GLU A 112 -5.64 -2.42 -2.30
CA GLU A 112 -6.33 -1.56 -1.35
C GLU A 112 -6.63 -0.15 -1.87
N ASP A 113 -6.15 0.21 -3.05
CA ASP A 113 -6.33 1.58 -3.57
C ASP A 113 -7.81 1.97 -3.70
N TYR A 114 -8.70 1.02 -4.00
CA TYR A 114 -10.13 1.31 -4.15
C TYR A 114 -10.82 1.72 -2.85
N ILE A 115 -10.30 1.35 -1.68
CA ILE A 115 -10.95 1.68 -0.40
C ILE A 115 -11.05 3.18 -0.18
N PHE A 116 -10.06 3.94 -0.66
CA PHE A 116 -10.04 5.40 -0.56
C PHE A 116 -11.10 6.03 -1.46
N ALA A 117 -11.28 5.51 -2.66
CA ALA A 117 -12.34 5.93 -3.58
C ALA A 117 -13.73 5.56 -3.02
N ASN A 118 -13.90 4.36 -2.44
CA ASN A 118 -15.12 3.96 -1.75
C ASN A 118 -15.48 4.89 -0.61
N PHE A 119 -14.52 5.17 0.26
CA PHE A 119 -14.72 6.12 1.35
C PHE A 119 -15.18 7.49 0.84
N MET A 120 -14.47 8.03 -0.16
CA MET A 120 -14.81 9.34 -0.73
C MET A 120 -16.22 9.35 -1.38
N TYR A 121 -16.61 8.27 -2.03
CA TYR A 121 -17.95 8.11 -2.59
C TYR A 121 -19.01 8.08 -1.47
N LYS A 122 -18.82 7.26 -0.43
CA LYS A 122 -19.72 7.18 0.73
C LYS A 122 -19.89 8.52 1.45
N GLN A 123 -18.84 9.35 1.45
CA GLN A 123 -18.86 10.68 2.05
C GLN A 123 -19.36 11.78 1.08
N GLY A 124 -19.70 11.44 -0.17
CA GLY A 124 -20.16 12.40 -1.18
C GLY A 124 -19.07 13.33 -1.72
N TYR A 125 -17.79 12.98 -1.55
CA TYR A 125 -16.68 13.77 -2.08
C TYR A 125 -16.43 13.54 -3.56
N ILE A 126 -16.80 12.37 -4.07
CA ILE A 126 -16.78 12.04 -5.51
C ILE A 126 -18.17 11.59 -5.96
N SER A 127 -18.49 11.83 -7.24
CA SER A 127 -19.77 11.45 -7.81
C SER A 127 -19.86 9.94 -8.07
N ARG A 128 -21.07 9.45 -8.32
CA ARG A 128 -21.30 8.05 -8.71
C ARG A 128 -20.55 7.70 -10.00
N GLU A 129 -20.55 8.60 -10.97
CA GLU A 129 -19.88 8.40 -12.27
C GLU A 129 -18.37 8.33 -12.08
N GLN A 130 -17.80 9.19 -11.25
CA GLN A 130 -16.37 9.16 -10.90
C GLN A 130 -16.00 7.86 -10.21
N HIS A 131 -16.80 7.43 -9.24
CA HIS A 131 -16.57 6.16 -8.53
C HIS A 131 -16.64 4.96 -9.49
N GLN A 132 -17.66 4.90 -10.35
CA GLN A 132 -17.79 3.84 -11.36
C GLN A 132 -16.61 3.80 -12.33
N ALA A 133 -16.19 4.96 -12.83
CA ALA A 133 -15.01 5.06 -13.71
C ALA A 133 -13.73 4.60 -13.00
N TYR A 134 -13.56 4.97 -11.72
CA TYR A 134 -12.45 4.52 -10.90
C TYR A 134 -12.44 3.00 -10.75
N MET A 135 -13.57 2.40 -10.38
CA MET A 135 -13.67 0.96 -10.15
C MET A 135 -13.44 0.17 -11.45
N SER A 136 -13.99 0.63 -12.58
CA SER A 136 -13.74 -0.02 -13.88
C SER A 136 -12.25 0.00 -14.23
N LEU A 137 -11.58 1.14 -14.05
CA LEU A 137 -10.15 1.24 -14.32
C LEU A 137 -9.32 0.42 -13.33
N TRP A 138 -9.72 0.39 -12.05
CA TRP A 138 -9.05 -0.42 -11.03
C TRP A 138 -9.11 -1.91 -11.38
N HIS A 139 -10.26 -2.43 -11.80
CA HIS A 139 -10.38 -3.83 -12.25
C HIS A 139 -9.46 -4.15 -13.42
N GLU A 140 -9.41 -3.29 -14.44
CA GLU A 140 -8.52 -3.48 -15.59
C GLU A 140 -7.02 -3.47 -15.22
N LEU A 141 -6.66 -2.72 -14.19
CA LEU A 141 -5.28 -2.62 -13.73
C LEU A 141 -4.85 -3.80 -12.83
N MET A 142 -5.79 -4.52 -12.22
CA MET A 142 -5.48 -5.64 -11.32
C MET A 142 -4.72 -6.78 -12.04
N ASP A 143 -5.01 -6.99 -13.31
CA ASP A 143 -4.39 -8.05 -14.11
C ASP A 143 -2.97 -7.69 -14.61
N ILE A 144 -2.53 -6.42 -14.43
CA ILE A 144 -1.23 -5.95 -14.91
C ILE A 144 -0.07 -6.45 -14.03
N ILE A 145 -0.31 -6.57 -12.72
CA ILE A 145 0.71 -7.01 -11.75
C ILE A 145 0.22 -8.21 -10.96
N PRO A 146 1.13 -9.09 -10.51
CA PRO A 146 0.75 -10.25 -9.72
C PRO A 146 0.21 -9.84 -8.35
N ASN A 147 -0.59 -10.71 -7.77
CA ASN A 147 -1.01 -10.58 -6.38
C ASN A 147 0.19 -10.63 -5.42
N PRO A 148 0.18 -9.88 -4.30
CA PRO A 148 1.22 -9.95 -3.30
C PRO A 148 1.43 -11.37 -2.77
N ASP A 149 2.66 -11.74 -2.52
CA ASP A 149 3.01 -13.00 -1.86
C ASP A 149 2.69 -12.98 -0.36
N VAL A 150 2.85 -11.80 0.24
CA VAL A 150 2.53 -11.58 1.65
C VAL A 150 1.83 -10.22 1.78
N ILE A 151 0.73 -10.20 2.50
CA ILE A 151 -0.01 -9.00 2.88
C ILE A 151 0.11 -8.87 4.40
N VAL A 152 0.90 -7.92 4.88
CA VAL A 152 0.99 -7.61 6.31
C VAL A 152 -0.10 -6.62 6.65
N TYR A 153 -1.19 -7.10 7.20
CA TYR A 153 -2.29 -6.26 7.65
C TYR A 153 -2.04 -5.73 9.06
N MET A 154 -1.82 -4.42 9.16
CA MET A 154 -1.60 -3.73 10.43
C MET A 154 -2.94 -3.39 11.08
N ASN A 155 -3.49 -4.34 11.83
CA ASN A 155 -4.79 -4.26 12.49
C ASN A 155 -4.68 -3.51 13.82
N PHE A 156 -4.69 -2.18 13.74
CA PHE A 156 -4.67 -1.30 14.90
C PHE A 156 -5.96 -0.47 14.94
N PRO A 157 -6.52 -0.23 16.13
CA PRO A 157 -7.74 0.58 16.25
C PRO A 157 -7.49 2.03 15.78
N PRO A 158 -8.52 2.72 15.26
CA PRO A 158 -8.39 4.10 14.79
C PRO A 158 -7.79 5.07 15.81
N GLU A 159 -8.05 4.86 17.10
CA GLU A 159 -7.52 5.66 18.21
C GLU A 159 -5.99 5.59 18.29
N PHE A 160 -5.41 4.43 17.97
CA PHE A 160 -3.95 4.27 17.90
C PHE A 160 -3.37 5.13 16.77
N SER A 161 -4.00 5.11 15.60
CA SER A 161 -3.65 5.94 14.46
C SER A 161 -3.73 7.42 14.80
N LEU A 162 -4.84 7.88 15.39
CA LEU A 162 -5.06 9.26 15.79
C LEU A 162 -4.02 9.75 16.80
N LYS A 163 -3.71 8.93 17.81
CA LYS A 163 -2.67 9.23 18.79
C LYS A 163 -1.28 9.41 18.14
N ASN A 164 -0.92 8.53 17.22
CA ASN A 164 0.36 8.60 16.53
C ASN A 164 0.43 9.83 15.62
N LEU A 165 -0.63 10.10 14.83
CA LEU A 165 -0.71 11.28 13.98
C LEU A 165 -0.57 12.58 14.80
N PHE A 166 -1.27 12.67 15.91
CA PHE A 166 -1.14 13.83 16.82
C PHE A 166 0.29 14.00 17.34
N ASN A 167 0.93 12.92 17.78
CA ASN A 167 2.31 12.95 18.29
C ASN A 167 3.31 13.35 17.21
N ASP A 168 3.13 12.87 15.98
CA ASP A 168 4.00 13.17 14.85
C ASP A 168 3.87 14.64 14.41
N GLU A 169 2.64 15.17 14.39
CA GLU A 169 2.36 16.59 14.14
C GLU A 169 2.97 17.48 15.23
N LEU A 170 2.81 17.11 16.51
CA LEU A 170 3.36 17.85 17.63
C LEU A 170 4.89 17.92 17.61
N LYS A 171 5.54 16.82 17.19
CA LYS A 171 7.01 16.74 17.08
C LYS A 171 7.55 17.31 15.77
N GLY A 172 6.72 17.79 14.86
CA GLY A 172 7.14 18.27 13.55
C GLY A 172 7.68 17.19 12.61
N ILE A 173 7.43 15.90 12.91
CA ILE A 173 7.80 14.77 12.05
C ILE A 173 6.91 14.73 10.80
N ARG A 174 5.67 15.16 10.96
CA ARG A 174 4.64 15.21 9.92
C ARG A 174 3.97 16.61 9.91
N PRO A 175 3.70 17.18 8.73
CA PRO A 175 2.87 18.38 8.67
C PRO A 175 1.43 18.04 9.08
N ARG A 176 0.71 19.04 9.56
CA ARG A 176 -0.73 18.91 9.77
C ARG A 176 -1.42 18.86 8.40
N GLU A 177 -2.04 17.72 8.09
CA GLU A 177 -2.68 17.48 6.78
C GLU A 177 -4.17 17.83 6.79
N PHE A 178 -4.85 17.60 7.91
CA PHE A 178 -6.28 17.81 8.05
C PHE A 178 -6.61 19.23 8.55
N PRO A 179 -7.65 19.89 7.97
CA PRO A 179 -8.03 21.25 8.37
C PRO A 179 -8.45 21.35 9.83
N ASP A 180 -9.13 20.33 10.34
CA ASP A 180 -9.56 20.25 11.73
C ASP A 180 -9.56 18.80 12.25
N GLU A 181 -9.74 18.65 13.57
CA GLU A 181 -9.68 17.37 14.27
C GLU A 181 -10.91 16.50 13.96
N ALA A 182 -12.09 17.09 13.75
CA ALA A 182 -13.30 16.34 13.44
C ALA A 182 -13.21 15.68 12.04
N ILE A 183 -12.64 16.39 11.08
CA ILE A 183 -12.35 15.84 9.75
C ILE A 183 -11.33 14.72 9.87
N LYS A 184 -10.22 14.93 10.61
CA LYS A 184 -9.22 13.90 10.85
C LYS A 184 -9.83 12.62 11.41
N GLN A 185 -10.63 12.73 12.46
CA GLN A 185 -11.30 11.58 13.08
C GLN A 185 -12.20 10.86 12.08
N ARG A 186 -13.04 11.59 11.33
CA ARG A 186 -13.94 11.01 10.31
C ARG A 186 -13.17 10.21 9.27
N TRP A 187 -12.07 10.74 8.78
CA TRP A 187 -11.25 10.07 7.76
C TRP A 187 -10.56 8.82 8.33
N ILE A 188 -9.95 8.92 9.50
CA ILE A 188 -9.23 7.80 10.11
C ILE A 188 -10.18 6.66 10.49
N HIS A 189 -11.35 6.96 11.06
CA HIS A 189 -12.36 5.94 11.35
C HIS A 189 -12.93 5.33 10.06
N GLY A 190 -13.31 6.15 9.09
CA GLY A 190 -13.85 5.67 7.83
C GLY A 190 -12.86 4.80 7.04
N TRP A 191 -11.58 5.17 7.00
CA TRP A 191 -10.57 4.30 6.42
C TRP A 191 -10.41 3.00 7.20
N GLY A 192 -10.48 3.02 8.54
CA GLY A 192 -10.47 1.82 9.35
C GLY A 192 -11.58 0.84 8.98
N GLU A 193 -12.81 1.35 8.78
CA GLU A 193 -13.97 0.55 8.33
C GLU A 193 -13.75 -0.04 6.92
N GLU A 194 -13.21 0.74 5.98
CA GLU A 194 -12.91 0.25 4.63
C GLU A 194 -11.81 -0.83 4.64
N TYR A 195 -10.77 -0.67 5.47
CA TYR A 195 -9.74 -1.70 5.62
C TYR A 195 -10.30 -2.98 6.20
N GLN A 196 -11.13 -2.91 7.24
CA GLN A 196 -11.77 -4.08 7.81
C GLN A 196 -12.64 -4.77 6.76
N SER A 197 -13.45 -4.00 6.04
CA SER A 197 -14.28 -4.52 4.94
C SER A 197 -13.44 -5.18 3.84
N LEU A 198 -12.29 -4.60 3.48
CA LEU A 198 -11.37 -5.21 2.50
C LEU A 198 -10.90 -6.58 2.99
N ILE A 199 -10.37 -6.65 4.20
CA ILE A 199 -9.80 -7.90 4.75
C ILE A 199 -10.86 -8.99 4.88
N ASP A 200 -12.07 -8.64 5.35
CA ASP A 200 -13.18 -9.59 5.53
C ASP A 200 -13.70 -10.15 4.19
N ASN A 201 -13.52 -9.40 3.09
CA ASN A 201 -14.00 -9.78 1.76
C ASN A 201 -12.89 -10.18 0.78
N LEU A 202 -11.65 -10.33 1.23
CA LEU A 202 -10.59 -10.84 0.37
C LEU A 202 -10.93 -12.24 -0.15
N PRO A 203 -10.64 -12.55 -1.42
CA PRO A 203 -10.71 -13.92 -1.94
C PRO A 203 -9.86 -14.88 -1.10
N THR A 204 -10.26 -16.15 -1.00
CA THR A 204 -9.63 -17.15 -0.13
C THR A 204 -8.12 -17.28 -0.37
N HIS A 205 -7.69 -17.23 -1.63
CA HIS A 205 -6.26 -17.32 -1.98
C HIS A 205 -5.44 -16.11 -1.49
N LEU A 206 -6.06 -14.92 -1.38
CA LEU A 206 -5.42 -13.73 -0.80
C LEU A 206 -5.51 -13.72 0.71
N GLN A 207 -6.61 -14.18 1.30
CA GLN A 207 -6.71 -14.35 2.76
C GLN A 207 -5.58 -15.27 3.29
N ALA A 208 -5.27 -16.34 2.56
CA ALA A 208 -4.17 -17.23 2.90
C ALA A 208 -2.79 -16.52 2.89
N ARG A 209 -2.65 -15.37 2.24
CA ARG A 209 -1.41 -14.57 2.17
C ARG A 209 -1.35 -13.47 3.24
N VAL A 210 -2.43 -13.24 3.98
CA VAL A 210 -2.48 -12.23 5.05
C VAL A 210 -1.70 -12.71 6.27
N VAL A 211 -0.90 -11.81 6.82
CA VAL A 211 -0.26 -11.92 8.13
C VAL A 211 -0.71 -10.72 8.94
N GLU A 212 -1.45 -10.95 10.02
CA GLU A 212 -1.94 -9.88 10.86
C GLU A 212 -0.86 -9.40 11.82
N TYR A 213 -0.70 -8.08 11.93
CA TYR A 213 0.12 -7.41 12.92
C TYR A 213 -0.76 -6.52 13.79
N ASN A 214 -0.77 -6.76 15.10
CA ASN A 214 -1.60 -6.05 16.06
C ASN A 214 -0.80 -5.59 17.29
N GLN A 215 -1.46 -4.90 18.22
CA GLN A 215 -0.84 -4.31 19.41
C GLN A 215 -0.16 -5.30 20.37
N GLN A 216 -0.45 -6.59 20.28
CA GLN A 216 0.13 -7.62 21.16
C GLN A 216 1.47 -8.15 20.65
N MET A 217 1.86 -7.77 19.44
CA MET A 217 3.05 -8.27 18.75
C MET A 217 4.14 -7.20 18.71
N THR A 218 5.39 -7.66 18.78
CA THR A 218 6.56 -6.82 18.50
C THR A 218 6.87 -6.79 17.01
N ILE A 219 7.72 -5.83 16.57
CA ILE A 219 8.26 -5.79 15.21
C ILE A 219 9.04 -7.07 14.88
N GLU A 220 9.74 -7.64 15.86
CA GLU A 220 10.48 -8.89 15.69
C GLU A 220 9.54 -10.08 15.43
N ASP A 221 8.42 -10.18 16.17
CA ASP A 221 7.44 -11.25 15.98
C ASP A 221 6.85 -11.22 14.57
N ILE A 222 6.38 -10.05 14.12
CA ILE A 222 5.80 -9.92 12.78
C ILE A 222 6.85 -10.16 11.69
N THR A 223 8.09 -9.73 11.88
CA THR A 223 9.17 -9.97 10.93
C THR A 223 9.43 -11.47 10.77
N LYS A 224 9.49 -12.22 11.88
CA LYS A 224 9.64 -13.69 11.87
C LYS A 224 8.47 -14.36 11.11
N LEU A 225 7.23 -13.91 11.35
CA LEU A 225 6.06 -14.46 10.64
C LEU A 225 6.13 -14.21 9.14
N VAL A 226 6.53 -13.01 8.71
CA VAL A 226 6.71 -12.68 7.28
C VAL A 226 7.77 -13.56 6.65
N ILE A 227 8.93 -13.72 7.30
CA ILE A 227 10.02 -14.57 6.79
C ILE A 227 9.56 -16.03 6.68
N ASN A 228 8.91 -16.56 7.71
CA ASN A 228 8.37 -17.93 7.67
C ASN A 228 7.36 -18.10 6.52
N LYS A 229 6.53 -17.08 6.28
CA LYS A 229 5.54 -17.10 5.19
C LYS A 229 6.20 -17.15 3.83
N ILE A 230 7.29 -16.40 3.63
CA ILE A 230 8.08 -16.40 2.38
C ILE A 230 8.74 -17.75 2.16
N GLN A 231 9.36 -18.32 3.21
CA GLN A 231 10.09 -19.60 3.12
C GLN A 231 9.16 -20.80 2.84
N ASN A 232 7.92 -20.75 3.35
CA ASN A 232 6.92 -21.80 3.17
C ASN A 232 6.13 -21.68 1.86
N LYS A 233 6.48 -20.76 0.96
CA LYS A 233 5.81 -20.50 -0.33
C LYS A 233 6.02 -21.62 -1.38
N GLN A 234 6.48 -22.82 -1.02
CA GLN A 234 6.85 -23.87 -1.98
C GLN A 234 5.67 -24.59 -2.68
N GLU A 235 4.40 -24.24 -2.37
CA GLU A 235 3.24 -24.74 -3.14
C GLU A 235 2.56 -23.62 -3.90
N PRO A 236 2.41 -23.70 -5.24
CA PRO A 236 1.68 -22.72 -6.02
C PRO A 236 0.18 -22.78 -5.65
N LEU A 237 -0.32 -21.76 -4.95
CA LEU A 237 -1.75 -21.52 -4.84
C LEU A 237 -2.27 -21.14 -6.24
N CYS A 238 -3.32 -21.82 -6.70
CA CYS A 238 -3.95 -21.51 -7.98
C CYS A 238 -4.61 -20.12 -7.93
N ASP A 239 -4.08 -19.14 -8.64
CA ASP A 239 -4.61 -17.76 -8.72
C ASP A 239 -5.78 -17.63 -9.72
N SER A 240 -6.64 -18.66 -9.85
CA SER A 240 -7.70 -18.72 -10.87
C SER A 240 -9.00 -18.01 -10.50
N GLU A 241 -9.14 -17.47 -9.29
CA GLU A 241 -10.32 -16.71 -8.90
C GLU A 241 -10.14 -15.20 -9.14
N PRO A 242 -11.13 -14.50 -9.74
CA PRO A 242 -11.06 -13.03 -9.87
C PRO A 242 -11.02 -12.36 -8.49
N LEU A 243 -10.30 -11.25 -8.39
CA LEU A 243 -10.10 -10.51 -7.13
C LEU A 243 -11.41 -10.09 -6.47
N PHE A 244 -12.44 -9.79 -7.27
CA PHE A 244 -13.79 -9.46 -6.79
C PHE A 244 -14.81 -9.83 -7.87
N ALA A 245 -15.98 -10.31 -7.47
CA ALA A 245 -17.10 -10.49 -8.40
C ALA A 245 -17.64 -9.13 -8.87
N PRO A 246 -18.08 -9.01 -10.14
CA PRO A 246 -18.60 -7.77 -10.70
C PRO A 246 -19.90 -7.27 -10.02
#